data_66223dac451d11cd1878293b8b5bd284
#
_entry.id   66223dac451d11cd1878293b8b5bd284
#
_cell.length_a   1.000
_cell.length_b   1.000
_cell.length_c   1.000
_cell.angle_alpha   90.00
_cell.angle_beta   90.00
_cell.angle_gamma   90.00
#
_symmetry.space_group_name_H-M   'P 1'
#
loop_
_entity.id
_entity.type
_entity.pdbx_description
1 polymer ?
#
loop_
_entity_poly.entity_id
_entity_poly.type
_entity_poly.pdbx_seq_one_letter_code
_entity_poly.pdbx_strand_id
1 'polypeptide(L)'
;MGLKEVNFSRAIAAMSRRLRLMVDRALVRIVTDSLGRQNLQVQSLADENDDDVERFQNYGFSSVPPPGSEAIVVAVGGRRGGMVAIAVEDKGSRPRGGEEGDVILYHQEGHIIRLKKNGVIEITGKKVNVVAEESCDIIGEQINITGPTNFT
;
A
#
# COMPACT_ATOMS: atom_id res chain seq x y z
N MET A 1 42.77 -7.29 -28.21
CA MET A 1 41.45 -7.32 -27.51
C MET A 1 40.55 -8.21 -28.33
N GLY A 2 40.30 -9.43 -27.86
CA GLY A 2 39.67 -10.48 -28.67
C GLY A 2 38.14 -10.37 -28.72
N LEU A 3 37.54 -10.83 -29.81
CA LEU A 3 36.08 -10.89 -30.02
C LEU A 3 35.33 -11.57 -28.85
N LYS A 4 35.96 -12.50 -28.14
CA LYS A 4 35.40 -13.18 -26.98
C LYS A 4 35.25 -12.25 -25.77
N GLU A 5 36.22 -11.36 -25.50
CA GLU A 5 36.19 -10.39 -24.40
C GLU A 5 35.11 -9.31 -24.63
N VAL A 6 34.95 -8.87 -25.88
CA VAL A 6 33.88 -7.91 -26.24
C VAL A 6 32.48 -8.52 -26.05
N ASN A 7 32.29 -9.79 -26.39
CA ASN A 7 31.04 -10.49 -26.19
C ASN A 7 30.72 -10.72 -24.72
N PHE A 8 31.72 -11.06 -23.91
CA PHE A 8 31.56 -11.23 -22.47
C PHE A 8 31.21 -9.92 -21.77
N SER A 9 31.91 -8.84 -22.09
CA SER A 9 31.59 -7.50 -21.55
C SER A 9 30.19 -7.00 -21.93
N ARG A 10 29.74 -7.28 -23.16
CA ARG A 10 28.37 -6.97 -23.60
C ARG A 10 27.31 -7.79 -22.85
N ALA A 11 27.57 -9.08 -22.61
CA ALA A 11 26.68 -9.94 -21.85
C ALA A 11 26.55 -9.49 -20.39
N ILE A 12 27.67 -9.13 -19.75
CA ILE A 12 27.66 -8.57 -18.39
C ILE A 12 26.92 -7.22 -18.34
N ALA A 13 27.16 -6.35 -19.30
CA ALA A 13 26.45 -5.05 -19.36
C ALA A 13 24.95 -5.22 -19.53
N ALA A 14 24.51 -6.16 -20.38
CA ALA A 14 23.10 -6.49 -20.54
C ALA A 14 22.48 -7.07 -19.28
N MET A 15 23.18 -7.94 -18.58
CA MET A 15 22.73 -8.54 -17.31
C MET A 15 22.66 -7.49 -16.20
N SER A 16 23.68 -6.65 -16.07
CA SER A 16 23.71 -5.54 -15.11
C SER A 16 22.56 -4.54 -15.34
N ARG A 17 22.22 -4.26 -16.60
CA ARG A 17 21.09 -3.41 -16.95
C ARG A 17 19.77 -4.05 -16.52
N ARG A 18 19.56 -5.33 -16.79
CA ARG A 18 18.36 -6.07 -16.36
C ARG A 18 18.22 -6.07 -14.83
N LEU A 19 19.30 -6.32 -14.10
CA LEU A 19 19.30 -6.29 -12.64
C LEU A 19 18.94 -4.91 -12.07
N ARG A 20 19.46 -3.83 -12.65
CA ARG A 20 19.16 -2.46 -12.21
C ARG A 20 17.71 -2.07 -12.46
N LEU A 21 17.07 -2.65 -13.48
CA LEU A 21 15.69 -2.36 -13.87
C LEU A 21 14.67 -3.34 -13.26
N MET A 22 15.13 -4.28 -12.41
CA MET A 22 14.22 -5.24 -11.76
C MET A 22 13.38 -4.64 -10.65
N VAL A 23 13.87 -3.61 -9.98
CA VAL A 23 13.16 -2.91 -8.91
C VAL A 23 13.28 -1.41 -9.14
N ASP A 24 12.16 -0.72 -9.14
CA ASP A 24 12.12 0.72 -9.33
C ASP A 24 11.15 1.38 -8.34
N ARG A 25 11.32 2.68 -8.16
CA ARG A 25 10.38 3.53 -7.44
C ARG A 25 9.63 4.38 -8.44
N ALA A 26 8.31 4.40 -8.31
CA ALA A 26 7.44 5.12 -9.22
C ALA A 26 6.37 5.91 -8.48
N LEU A 27 5.83 6.92 -9.12
CA LEU A 27 4.68 7.69 -8.63
C LEU A 27 3.40 7.14 -9.23
N VAL A 28 2.41 6.86 -8.41
CA VAL A 28 1.07 6.47 -8.83
C VAL A 28 0.37 7.68 -9.45
N ARG A 29 -0.10 7.53 -10.69
CA ARG A 29 -0.84 8.57 -11.41
C ARG A 29 -2.32 8.28 -11.45
N ILE A 30 -2.70 7.06 -11.81
CA ILE A 30 -4.08 6.60 -11.90
C ILE A 30 -4.19 5.23 -11.25
N VAL A 31 -5.32 4.97 -10.62
CA VAL A 31 -5.67 3.67 -10.05
C VAL A 31 -6.95 3.18 -10.71
N THR A 32 -6.93 1.98 -11.27
CA THR A 32 -8.10 1.27 -11.78
C THR A 32 -8.46 0.15 -10.83
N ASP A 33 -9.55 0.32 -10.09
CA ASP A 33 -9.99 -0.61 -9.02
C ASP A 33 -11.23 -1.43 -9.42
N SER A 34 -11.68 -1.30 -10.67
CA SER A 34 -12.85 -2.02 -11.20
C SER A 34 -12.57 -3.43 -11.71
N LEU A 35 -11.30 -3.83 -11.75
CA LEU A 35 -10.86 -5.13 -12.23
C LEU A 35 -10.74 -6.12 -11.08
N GLY A 36 -10.65 -7.42 -11.39
CA GLY A 36 -10.41 -8.46 -10.39
C GLY A 36 -9.10 -8.31 -9.61
N ARG A 37 -8.15 -7.57 -10.16
CA ARG A 37 -6.93 -7.08 -9.52
C ARG A 37 -6.79 -5.58 -9.79
N GLN A 38 -6.37 -4.82 -8.78
CA GLN A 38 -6.16 -3.39 -8.93
C GLN A 38 -4.97 -3.13 -9.86
N ASN A 39 -5.16 -2.27 -10.85
CA ASN A 39 -4.12 -1.83 -11.77
C ASN A 39 -3.74 -0.38 -11.52
N LEU A 40 -2.45 -0.10 -11.65
CA LEU A 40 -1.88 1.23 -11.49
C LEU A 40 -1.28 1.71 -12.82
N GLN A 41 -1.51 2.97 -13.14
CA GLN A 41 -0.65 3.71 -14.05
C GLN A 41 0.39 4.42 -13.20
N VAL A 42 1.66 4.13 -13.46
CA VAL A 42 2.77 4.68 -12.68
C VAL A 42 3.75 5.42 -13.58
N GLN A 43 4.40 6.41 -13.02
CA GLN A 43 5.51 7.13 -13.64
C GLN A 43 6.79 6.84 -12.85
N SER A 44 7.79 6.23 -13.49
CA SER A 44 9.09 6.03 -12.89
C SER A 44 9.81 7.37 -12.65
N LEU A 45 10.79 7.39 -11.75
CA LEU A 45 11.60 8.60 -11.52
C LEU A 45 12.46 8.99 -12.73
N ALA A 46 12.58 8.11 -13.75
CA ALA A 46 13.24 8.37 -15.02
C ALA A 46 12.29 8.92 -16.11
N ASP A 47 11.12 9.44 -15.72
CA ASP A 47 10.05 9.98 -16.59
C ASP A 47 9.45 8.97 -17.60
N GLU A 48 9.62 7.67 -17.35
CA GLU A 48 8.95 6.65 -18.13
C GLU A 48 7.58 6.33 -17.50
N ASN A 49 6.54 6.27 -18.33
CA ASN A 49 5.20 5.87 -17.90
C ASN A 49 5.02 4.39 -18.19
N ASP A 50 4.59 3.65 -17.19
CA ASP A 50 4.17 2.26 -17.31
C ASP A 50 2.67 2.18 -16.98
N ASP A 51 1.91 1.73 -17.95
CA ASP A 51 0.49 1.46 -17.80
C ASP A 51 0.31 -0.02 -17.43
N ASP A 52 -0.81 -0.34 -16.79
CA ASP A 52 -1.21 -1.71 -16.49
C ASP A 52 -0.27 -2.45 -15.51
N VAL A 53 0.24 -1.73 -14.49
CA VAL A 53 1.02 -2.33 -13.40
C VAL A 53 0.06 -2.95 -12.38
N GLU A 54 0.04 -4.28 -12.29
CA GLU A 54 -0.77 -4.99 -11.31
C GLU A 54 -0.30 -4.70 -9.88
N ARG A 55 -1.24 -4.39 -8.98
CA ARG A 55 -0.92 -4.20 -7.56
C ARG A 55 -1.26 -5.43 -6.74
N PHE A 56 -0.25 -5.99 -6.08
CA PHE A 56 -0.42 -7.04 -5.08
C PHE A 56 -0.59 -6.42 -3.70
N GLN A 57 -1.64 -6.84 -3.00
CA GLN A 57 -1.94 -6.42 -1.64
C GLN A 57 -1.95 -7.64 -0.72
N ASN A 58 -1.68 -7.43 0.56
CA ASN A 58 -1.76 -8.50 1.55
C ASN A 58 -3.20 -8.99 1.66
N TYR A 59 -3.39 -10.30 1.76
CA TYR A 59 -4.70 -10.91 1.94
C TYR A 59 -5.42 -10.29 3.16
N GLY A 60 -6.68 -9.94 2.98
CA GLY A 60 -7.48 -9.29 4.01
C GLY A 60 -7.32 -7.76 4.10
N PHE A 61 -6.44 -7.16 3.28
CA PHE A 61 -6.28 -5.72 3.16
C PHE A 61 -6.55 -5.26 1.74
N SER A 62 -7.34 -4.22 1.59
CA SER A 62 -7.57 -3.56 0.32
C SER A 62 -7.57 -2.05 0.52
N SER A 63 -6.85 -1.32 -0.32
CA SER A 63 -6.77 0.13 -0.28
C SER A 63 -6.63 0.69 -1.68
N VAL A 64 -7.12 1.91 -1.88
CA VAL A 64 -6.96 2.66 -3.13
C VAL A 64 -6.06 3.85 -2.81
N PRO A 65 -4.79 3.85 -3.23
CA PRO A 65 -3.86 4.93 -2.95
C PRO A 65 -4.24 6.20 -3.71
N PRO A 66 -4.07 7.40 -3.12
CA PRO A 66 -4.28 8.63 -3.83
C PRO A 66 -3.20 8.85 -4.93
N PRO A 67 -3.52 9.60 -6.00
CA PRO A 67 -2.51 10.02 -6.96
C PRO A 67 -1.36 10.77 -6.27
N GLY A 68 -0.13 10.50 -6.71
CA GLY A 68 1.09 11.03 -6.08
C GLY A 68 1.70 10.13 -5.01
N SER A 69 1.02 9.04 -4.63
CA SER A 69 1.62 8.01 -3.77
C SER A 69 2.86 7.41 -4.44
N GLU A 70 3.84 7.01 -3.63
CA GLU A 70 5.02 6.29 -4.11
C GLU A 70 4.78 4.79 -4.11
N ALA A 71 5.18 4.12 -5.17
CA ALA A 71 5.12 2.67 -5.30
C ALA A 71 6.51 2.06 -5.49
N ILE A 72 6.74 0.89 -4.92
CA ILE A 72 7.84 0.02 -5.30
C ILE A 72 7.31 -0.98 -6.32
N VAL A 73 7.87 -0.93 -7.51
CA VAL A 73 7.52 -1.81 -8.63
C VAL A 73 8.65 -2.79 -8.92
N VAL A 74 8.26 -4.02 -9.26
CA VAL A 74 9.20 -5.12 -9.51
C VAL A 74 8.88 -5.73 -10.87
N ALA A 75 9.90 -5.87 -11.72
CA ALA A 75 9.78 -6.54 -13.00
C ALA A 75 9.85 -8.07 -12.82
N VAL A 76 8.73 -8.74 -12.87
CA VAL A 76 8.65 -10.20 -12.71
C VAL A 76 9.32 -10.89 -13.89
N GLY A 77 10.28 -11.79 -13.61
CA GLY A 77 11.07 -12.46 -14.63
C GLY A 77 12.02 -11.54 -15.41
N GLY A 78 12.31 -10.34 -14.89
CA GLY A 78 13.21 -9.37 -15.52
C GLY A 78 12.65 -8.73 -16.80
N ARG A 79 11.34 -8.74 -16.97
CA ARG A 79 10.65 -8.16 -18.14
C ARG A 79 9.85 -6.93 -17.72
N ARG A 80 10.06 -5.78 -18.37
CA ARG A 80 9.29 -4.55 -18.12
C ARG A 80 7.79 -4.69 -18.39
N GLY A 81 7.39 -5.52 -19.34
CA GLY A 81 5.97 -5.77 -19.62
C GLY A 81 5.22 -6.63 -18.59
N GLY A 82 5.85 -6.98 -17.47
CA GLY A 82 5.25 -7.75 -16.37
C GLY A 82 5.58 -7.12 -15.02
N MET A 83 5.43 -5.80 -14.90
CA MET A 83 5.68 -5.11 -13.64
C MET A 83 4.53 -5.29 -12.67
N VAL A 84 4.88 -5.45 -11.40
CA VAL A 84 3.93 -5.50 -10.30
C VAL A 84 4.31 -4.51 -9.21
N ALA A 85 3.34 -3.83 -8.63
CA ALA A 85 3.52 -3.00 -7.46
C ALA A 85 3.34 -3.86 -6.20
N ILE A 86 4.35 -3.91 -5.35
CA ILE A 86 4.39 -4.73 -4.13
C ILE A 86 4.23 -3.92 -2.85
N ALA A 87 4.45 -2.62 -2.90
CA ALA A 87 4.23 -1.69 -1.81
C ALA A 87 3.82 -0.33 -2.38
N VAL A 88 2.92 0.35 -1.69
CA VAL A 88 2.52 1.72 -2.01
C VAL A 88 2.40 2.50 -0.71
N GLU A 89 2.97 3.70 -0.66
CA GLU A 89 2.90 4.59 0.49
C GLU A 89 2.56 6.02 0.04
N ASP A 90 1.64 6.66 0.76
CA ASP A 90 1.43 8.09 0.67
C ASP A 90 2.05 8.80 1.88
N LYS A 91 3.15 9.48 1.68
CA LYS A 91 3.86 10.24 2.72
C LYS A 91 3.06 11.40 3.30
N GLY A 92 2.08 11.90 2.54
CA GLY A 92 1.22 13.00 2.95
C GLY A 92 0.22 12.57 4.03
N SER A 93 -0.34 11.39 3.89
CA SER A 93 -1.39 10.86 4.77
C SER A 93 -0.88 10.01 5.91
N ARG A 94 0.36 9.53 5.85
CA ARG A 94 0.92 8.64 6.87
C ARG A 94 0.95 9.31 8.24
N PRO A 95 0.33 8.73 9.29
CA PRO A 95 0.41 9.22 10.66
C PRO A 95 1.85 9.25 11.17
N ARG A 96 2.19 10.28 11.91
CA ARG A 96 3.51 10.46 12.54
C ARG A 96 3.38 10.42 14.05
N GLY A 97 4.49 10.20 14.75
CA GLY A 97 4.53 10.24 16.22
C GLY A 97 3.96 8.97 16.88
N GLY A 98 3.94 7.84 16.18
CA GLY A 98 3.69 6.53 16.81
C GLY A 98 4.85 6.14 17.73
N GLU A 99 4.54 5.35 18.75
CA GLU A 99 5.53 4.75 19.63
C GLU A 99 5.92 3.35 19.13
N GLU A 100 7.04 2.85 19.61
CA GLU A 100 7.47 1.49 19.30
C GLU A 100 6.41 0.46 19.72
N GLY A 101 6.00 -0.39 18.76
CA GLY A 101 4.96 -1.39 18.95
C GLY A 101 3.56 -0.93 18.55
N ASP A 102 3.34 0.35 18.22
CA ASP A 102 2.05 0.82 17.73
C ASP A 102 1.73 0.24 16.34
N VAL A 103 0.48 -0.17 16.12
CA VAL A 103 -0.06 -0.53 14.81
C VAL A 103 -1.21 0.40 14.49
N ILE A 104 -1.20 0.95 13.27
CA ILE A 104 -2.16 1.98 12.88
C ILE A 104 -2.75 1.65 11.51
N LEU A 105 -4.08 1.54 11.43
CA LEU A 105 -4.83 1.60 10.19
C LEU A 105 -5.38 3.02 10.06
N TYR A 106 -5.17 3.65 8.92
CA TYR A 106 -5.50 5.06 8.75
C TYR A 106 -6.07 5.37 7.38
N HIS A 107 -6.81 6.47 7.32
CA HIS A 107 -7.34 7.06 6.11
C HIS A 107 -6.83 8.51 5.98
N GLN A 108 -6.70 9.02 4.75
CA GLN A 108 -6.21 10.39 4.48
C GLN A 108 -7.02 11.49 5.17
N GLU A 109 -8.31 11.26 5.46
CA GLU A 109 -9.18 12.20 6.17
C GLU A 109 -9.06 12.12 7.71
N GLY A 110 -8.12 11.34 8.24
CA GLY A 110 -7.84 11.24 9.67
C GLY A 110 -8.65 10.19 10.43
N HIS A 111 -9.47 9.37 9.77
CA HIS A 111 -10.08 8.21 10.39
C HIS A 111 -8.99 7.19 10.74
N ILE A 112 -9.05 6.60 11.95
CA ILE A 112 -7.95 5.78 12.43
C ILE A 112 -8.42 4.68 13.36
N ILE A 113 -7.80 3.51 13.25
CA ILE A 113 -7.80 2.46 14.27
C ILE A 113 -6.36 2.29 14.73
N ARG A 114 -6.12 2.46 16.03
CA ARG A 114 -4.79 2.41 16.61
C ARG A 114 -4.72 1.37 17.72
N LEU A 115 -3.78 0.44 17.60
CA LEU A 115 -3.40 -0.50 18.64
C LEU A 115 -2.18 0.04 19.37
N LYS A 116 -2.29 0.29 20.65
CA LYS A 116 -1.26 0.96 21.46
C LYS A 116 -0.77 0.05 22.58
N LYS A 117 0.26 0.50 23.26
CA LYS A 117 0.76 -0.13 24.48
C LYS A 117 -0.36 -0.29 25.53
N ASN A 118 -0.16 -1.21 26.45
CA ASN A 118 -1.08 -1.51 27.55
C ASN A 118 -2.46 -2.02 27.13
N GLY A 119 -2.56 -2.63 25.95
CA GLY A 119 -3.80 -3.21 25.45
C GLY A 119 -4.87 -2.21 25.02
N VAL A 120 -4.50 -0.96 24.76
CA VAL A 120 -5.44 0.09 24.35
C VAL A 120 -5.73 0.00 22.85
N ILE A 121 -7.01 -0.02 22.49
CA ILE A 121 -7.50 0.08 21.09
C ILE A 121 -8.30 1.37 20.98
N GLU A 122 -7.91 2.25 20.07
CA GLU A 122 -8.60 3.49 19.77
C GLU A 122 -9.22 3.43 18.38
N ILE A 123 -10.51 3.77 18.26
CA ILE A 123 -11.20 3.93 16.99
C ILE A 123 -11.69 5.37 16.92
N THR A 124 -11.21 6.13 15.95
CA THR A 124 -11.57 7.54 15.77
C THR A 124 -12.09 7.76 14.35
N GLY A 125 -13.23 8.40 14.25
CA GLY A 125 -13.86 8.76 12.98
C GLY A 125 -15.03 9.69 13.20
N LYS A 126 -15.50 10.32 12.12
CA LYS A 126 -16.70 11.18 12.16
C LYS A 126 -17.96 10.37 12.48
N LYS A 127 -18.04 9.13 11.99
CA LYS A 127 -19.14 8.22 12.22
C LYS A 127 -18.61 6.79 12.29
N VAL A 128 -19.06 6.01 13.26
CA VAL A 128 -18.79 4.59 13.39
C VAL A 128 -20.10 3.83 13.31
N ASN A 129 -20.23 2.92 12.34
CA ASN A 129 -21.36 2.03 12.23
C ASN A 129 -20.89 0.62 12.55
N VAL A 130 -21.53 -0.03 13.49
CA VAL A 130 -21.35 -1.45 13.79
C VAL A 130 -22.65 -2.14 13.48
N VAL A 131 -22.63 -3.06 12.52
CA VAL A 131 -23.81 -3.83 12.10
C VAL A 131 -23.48 -5.30 12.19
N ALA A 132 -24.28 -6.06 12.92
CA ALA A 132 -24.19 -7.50 13.04
C ALA A 132 -25.52 -8.13 12.62
N GLU A 133 -25.49 -9.26 11.91
CA GLU A 133 -26.71 -9.96 11.50
C GLU A 133 -27.35 -10.72 12.65
N GLU A 134 -26.58 -11.21 13.61
CA GLU A 134 -27.06 -12.02 14.73
C GLU A 134 -26.97 -11.27 16.07
N SER A 135 -25.76 -10.94 16.52
CA SER A 135 -25.54 -10.25 17.80
C SER A 135 -24.32 -9.33 17.77
N CYS A 136 -24.35 -8.30 18.59
CA CYS A 136 -23.22 -7.42 18.86
C CYS A 136 -23.07 -7.28 20.39
N ASP A 137 -22.13 -8.02 20.98
CA ASP A 137 -21.91 -8.02 22.41
C ASP A 137 -20.79 -7.05 22.80
N ILE A 138 -21.09 -6.16 23.74
CA ILE A 138 -20.11 -5.24 24.34
C ILE A 138 -20.02 -5.57 25.83
N ILE A 139 -18.92 -6.17 26.26
CA ILE A 139 -18.72 -6.66 27.61
C ILE A 139 -17.49 -5.96 28.21
N GLY A 140 -17.63 -5.46 29.43
CA GLY A 140 -16.56 -4.83 30.21
C GLY A 140 -16.98 -4.60 31.66
N GLU A 141 -16.03 -4.46 32.56
CA GLU A 141 -16.32 -4.10 33.97
C GLU A 141 -17.06 -2.76 34.05
N GLN A 142 -16.73 -1.84 33.14
CA GLN A 142 -17.40 -0.54 32.98
C GLN A 142 -17.57 -0.21 31.50
N ILE A 143 -18.81 0.18 31.11
CA ILE A 143 -19.15 0.65 29.79
C ILE A 143 -19.63 2.09 29.88
N ASN A 144 -18.90 3.02 29.27
CA ASN A 144 -19.25 4.45 29.26
C ASN A 144 -19.81 4.83 27.89
N ILE A 145 -21.05 5.30 27.85
CA ILE A 145 -21.71 5.82 26.63
C ILE A 145 -22.06 7.28 26.92
N THR A 146 -21.46 8.19 26.17
CA THR A 146 -21.67 9.63 26.33
C THR A 146 -22.34 10.20 25.08
N GLY A 147 -23.41 10.95 25.27
CA GLY A 147 -24.21 11.58 24.21
C GLY A 147 -25.66 11.10 24.23
N PRO A 148 -26.52 11.63 23.33
CA PRO A 148 -27.90 11.18 23.20
C PRO A 148 -27.90 9.71 22.73
N THR A 149 -28.51 8.84 23.51
CA THR A 149 -28.61 7.39 23.20
C THR A 149 -30.07 7.04 22.92
N ASN A 150 -30.32 6.37 21.79
CA ASN A 150 -31.60 5.78 21.47
C ASN A 150 -31.44 4.27 21.41
N PHE A 151 -32.10 3.57 22.32
CA PHE A 151 -32.24 2.11 22.29
C PHE A 151 -33.66 1.81 21.79
N THR A 152 -33.77 1.15 20.63
CA THR A 152 -35.07 0.76 20.03
C THR A 152 -35.19 -0.76 20.03
#